data_6d0d2729ef47eb9d6de2f6954078e1ca
#
_entry.id   6d0d2729ef47eb9d6de2f6954078e1ca
#
_cell.length_a   1.000
_cell.length_b   1.000
_cell.length_c   1.000
_cell.angle_alpha   90.00
_cell.angle_beta   90.00
_cell.angle_gamma   90.00
#
_symmetry.space_group_name_H-M   'P 1'
#
loop_
_entity.id
_entity.type
_entity.pdbx_description
1 polymer ?
#
loop_
_entity_poly.entity_id
_entity_poly.type
_entity_poly.pdbx_seq_one_letter_code
_entity_poly.pdbx_strand_id
1 'polypeptide(L)'
;MKKNVKKNVEKKEISITVKDLHIRYRGLKKFSIKKSLLKMKTGRFEIFEALKGVSFEVEKGKILGIVGKNGSGKSTMLRSIAGIFCPDEGSIDLHGHTISLLSIGVGFQPALTGYENIILSGMLLGFSEDQIKEKLNDIIEFSELGDFIYSPVKTYSSGMYSKLAFSITAILETDIMLIDEVLSVGDIQFKAKSYAKMKELINDENRTVVIVSHSTETLRELCDEILWLHEGEIKMKGDCDEVLDKYQEFMDAIAAKREEDKKKEEEEVKKAIKAQEKKSA
;
A
#
# COMPACT_ATOMS: atom_id res chain seq x y z
N MET A 1 21.02 20.86 -47.94
CA MET A 1 20.36 19.60 -47.57
C MET A 1 20.28 19.51 -46.04
N LYS A 2 19.16 19.87 -45.46
CA LYS A 2 18.95 19.76 -43.99
C LYS A 2 18.47 18.33 -43.72
N LYS A 3 19.29 17.54 -43.01
CA LYS A 3 18.88 16.21 -42.51
C LYS A 3 17.87 16.41 -41.39
N ASN A 4 16.61 16.07 -41.66
CA ASN A 4 15.58 15.88 -40.61
C ASN A 4 15.96 14.64 -39.79
N VAL A 5 16.51 14.85 -38.62
CA VAL A 5 16.63 13.84 -37.59
C VAL A 5 15.21 13.72 -36.98
N LYS A 6 14.43 12.78 -37.46
CA LYS A 6 13.22 12.33 -36.74
C LYS A 6 13.72 11.72 -35.43
N LYS A 7 13.51 12.42 -34.29
CA LYS A 7 13.53 11.79 -32.97
C LYS A 7 12.44 10.72 -32.99
N ASN A 8 12.80 9.45 -33.07
CA ASN A 8 11.92 8.36 -32.67
C ASN A 8 11.58 8.61 -31.20
N VAL A 9 10.39 9.08 -30.92
CA VAL A 9 9.80 9.02 -29.59
C VAL A 9 9.45 7.54 -29.41
N GLU A 10 10.30 6.78 -28.75
CA GLU A 10 9.97 5.44 -28.28
C GLU A 10 8.67 5.59 -27.49
N LYS A 11 7.63 4.88 -27.96
CA LYS A 11 6.32 4.89 -27.30
C LYS A 11 6.50 4.16 -25.98
N LYS A 12 6.54 4.89 -24.86
CA LYS A 12 6.68 4.32 -23.54
C LYS A 12 5.56 3.32 -23.32
N GLU A 13 5.90 2.10 -22.97
CA GLU A 13 4.94 1.04 -22.64
C GLU A 13 4.39 1.32 -21.23
N ILE A 14 3.06 1.35 -21.08
CA ILE A 14 2.38 1.62 -19.81
C ILE A 14 1.96 0.28 -19.20
N SER A 15 2.30 0.06 -17.92
CA SER A 15 1.88 -1.13 -17.19
C SER A 15 0.63 -0.91 -16.35
N ILE A 16 0.42 0.30 -15.85
CA ILE A 16 -0.75 0.63 -15.03
C ILE A 16 -1.35 1.94 -15.53
N THR A 17 -2.64 1.94 -15.81
CA THR A 17 -3.42 3.16 -16.07
C THR A 17 -4.55 3.24 -15.05
N VAL A 18 -4.61 4.30 -14.27
CA VAL A 18 -5.70 4.64 -13.35
C VAL A 18 -6.40 5.88 -13.87
N LYS A 19 -7.74 5.80 -14.05
CA LYS A 19 -8.56 6.90 -14.58
C LYS A 19 -9.72 7.19 -13.66
N ASP A 20 -9.77 8.44 -13.15
CA ASP A 20 -10.87 9.00 -12.37
C ASP A 20 -11.34 8.07 -11.23
N LEU A 21 -10.37 7.50 -10.49
CA LEU A 21 -10.63 6.47 -9.48
C LEU A 21 -11.26 7.07 -8.23
N HIS A 22 -12.47 6.63 -7.92
CA HIS A 22 -13.17 6.94 -6.67
C HIS A 22 -13.39 5.68 -5.85
N ILE A 23 -13.10 5.78 -4.55
CA ILE A 23 -13.36 4.71 -3.56
C ILE A 23 -14.05 5.29 -2.35
N ARG A 24 -15.22 4.75 -2.00
CA ARG A 24 -16.09 5.23 -0.93
C ARG A 24 -16.33 4.14 0.10
N TYR A 25 -16.12 4.48 1.38
CA TYR A 25 -16.46 3.61 2.50
C TYR A 25 -17.77 4.06 3.14
N ARG A 26 -18.66 3.12 3.41
CA ARG A 26 -19.89 3.35 4.18
C ARG A 26 -19.61 3.05 5.65
N GLY A 27 -19.49 4.10 6.46
CA GLY A 27 -19.31 3.99 7.89
C GLY A 27 -20.64 4.08 8.66
N LEU A 28 -20.77 3.32 9.73
CA LEU A 28 -21.84 3.53 10.70
C LEU A 28 -21.49 4.76 11.56
N LYS A 29 -22.36 5.76 11.63
CA LYS A 29 -22.19 6.85 12.61
C LYS A 29 -22.02 6.26 14.01
N LYS A 30 -21.00 6.69 14.74
CA LYS A 30 -20.88 6.40 16.18
C LYS A 30 -22.11 6.93 16.88
N PHE A 31 -23.00 6.02 17.29
CA PHE A 31 -24.17 6.37 18.09
C PHE A 31 -23.72 6.82 19.48
N SER A 32 -23.85 8.10 19.78
CA SER A 32 -23.84 8.55 21.17
C SER A 32 -25.17 8.17 21.79
N ILE A 33 -25.17 7.19 22.67
CA ILE A 33 -26.35 6.62 23.34
C ILE A 33 -27.17 7.72 24.05
N LYS A 34 -26.55 8.80 24.51
CA LYS A 34 -27.23 9.94 25.17
C LYS A 34 -28.09 10.81 24.24
N LYS A 35 -27.91 10.76 22.92
CA LYS A 35 -28.72 11.56 21.95
C LYS A 35 -29.78 10.73 21.23
N SER A 36 -29.81 9.41 21.41
CA SER A 36 -30.70 8.51 20.70
C SER A 36 -32.13 8.41 21.31
N LEU A 37 -32.33 8.86 22.55
CA LEU A 37 -33.65 8.78 23.20
C LEU A 37 -34.63 9.90 22.78
N LEU A 38 -34.18 10.91 22.04
CA LEU A 38 -35.07 12.06 21.73
C LEU A 38 -35.38 12.31 20.24
N LYS A 39 -34.75 11.58 19.29
CA LYS A 39 -35.13 11.70 17.86
C LYS A 39 -34.87 10.37 17.13
N MET A 40 -35.96 9.62 16.83
CA MET A 40 -35.94 8.63 15.75
C MET A 40 -35.63 9.31 14.42
N LYS A 41 -34.35 9.40 14.09
CA LYS A 41 -33.89 9.67 12.73
C LYS A 41 -33.13 8.45 12.25
N THR A 42 -33.69 7.82 11.20
CA THR A 42 -33.08 6.78 10.37
C THR A 42 -31.57 7.01 10.25
N GLY A 43 -30.78 5.99 10.61
CA GLY A 43 -29.33 6.06 10.57
C GLY A 43 -28.85 6.42 9.14
N ARG A 44 -28.44 7.65 8.91
CA ARG A 44 -27.73 8.04 7.71
C ARG A 44 -26.33 7.47 7.83
N PHE A 45 -25.97 6.56 6.92
CA PHE A 45 -24.57 6.15 6.73
C PHE A 45 -23.76 7.40 6.37
N GLU A 46 -22.62 7.55 7.00
CA GLU A 46 -21.65 8.56 6.63
C GLU A 46 -20.76 7.94 5.54
N ILE A 47 -20.78 8.55 4.35
CA ILE A 47 -19.92 8.13 3.25
C ILE A 47 -18.59 8.85 3.43
N PHE A 48 -17.53 8.08 3.56
CA PHE A 48 -16.16 8.59 3.57
C PHE A 48 -15.52 8.26 2.22
N GLU A 49 -15.17 9.28 1.45
CA GLU A 49 -14.51 9.13 0.17
C GLU A 49 -13.00 9.09 0.40
N ALA A 50 -12.41 7.91 0.23
CA ALA A 50 -11.00 7.67 0.47
C ALA A 50 -10.12 8.03 -0.72
N LEU A 51 -10.66 7.91 -1.95
CA LEU A 51 -10.06 8.38 -3.19
C LEU A 51 -11.09 9.18 -3.98
N LYS A 52 -10.67 10.32 -4.53
CA LYS A 52 -11.53 11.37 -5.09
C LYS A 52 -11.09 11.74 -6.51
N GLY A 53 -11.34 10.86 -7.48
CA GLY A 53 -11.02 11.12 -8.89
C GLY A 53 -9.52 11.06 -9.20
N VAL A 54 -8.83 10.05 -8.67
CA VAL A 54 -7.39 9.88 -8.85
C VAL A 54 -7.08 9.34 -10.24
N SER A 55 -6.16 10.02 -10.99
CA SER A 55 -5.74 9.60 -12.32
C SER A 55 -4.22 9.67 -12.46
N PHE A 56 -3.59 8.55 -12.90
CA PHE A 56 -2.16 8.50 -13.19
C PHE A 56 -1.82 7.26 -14.04
N GLU A 57 -0.62 7.25 -14.58
CA GLU A 57 -0.05 6.12 -15.31
C GLU A 57 1.31 5.76 -14.71
N VAL A 58 1.68 4.47 -14.84
CA VAL A 58 3.00 3.96 -14.48
C VAL A 58 3.59 3.26 -15.69
N GLU A 59 4.78 3.71 -16.12
CA GLU A 59 5.53 3.10 -17.21
C GLU A 59 6.06 1.73 -16.79
N LYS A 60 6.16 0.81 -17.74
CA LYS A 60 6.74 -0.52 -17.52
C LYS A 60 8.19 -0.41 -17.06
N GLY A 61 8.56 -1.24 -16.11
CA GLY A 61 9.90 -1.27 -15.53
C GLY A 61 10.21 -0.09 -14.59
N LYS A 62 9.23 0.78 -14.29
CA LYS A 62 9.41 1.91 -13.38
C LYS A 62 8.98 1.58 -11.95
N ILE A 63 9.65 2.24 -11.02
CA ILE A 63 9.35 2.16 -9.59
C ILE A 63 8.66 3.44 -9.16
N LEU A 64 7.36 3.36 -8.86
CA LEU A 64 6.55 4.46 -8.35
C LEU A 64 6.46 4.40 -6.83
N GLY A 65 6.95 5.42 -6.13
CA GLY A 65 6.71 5.60 -4.70
C GLY A 65 5.42 6.38 -4.43
N ILE A 66 4.67 6.00 -3.40
CA ILE A 66 3.48 6.74 -2.96
C ILE A 66 3.71 7.27 -1.55
N VAL A 67 3.65 8.59 -1.40
CA VAL A 67 3.76 9.28 -0.11
C VAL A 67 2.45 9.97 0.27
N GLY A 68 2.30 10.23 1.56
CA GLY A 68 1.15 10.95 2.11
C GLY A 68 0.91 10.61 3.57
N LYS A 69 0.16 11.44 4.28
CA LYS A 69 -0.21 11.24 5.68
C LYS A 69 -1.00 9.95 5.89
N ASN A 70 -1.05 9.48 7.16
CA ASN A 70 -1.98 8.42 7.53
C ASN A 70 -3.42 8.84 7.24
N GLY A 71 -4.18 7.95 6.59
CA GLY A 71 -5.54 8.22 6.14
C GLY A 71 -5.66 9.00 4.83
N SER A 72 -4.57 9.26 4.09
CA SER A 72 -4.63 9.93 2.79
C SER A 72 -5.15 9.05 1.64
N GLY A 73 -5.31 7.73 1.85
CA GLY A 73 -5.82 6.79 0.86
C GLY A 73 -4.77 5.86 0.23
N LYS A 74 -3.49 5.90 0.66
CA LYS A 74 -2.39 5.10 0.07
C LYS A 74 -2.69 3.59 -0.01
N SER A 75 -2.99 2.95 1.12
CA SER A 75 -3.29 1.51 1.16
C SER A 75 -4.61 1.18 0.45
N THR A 76 -5.56 2.12 0.42
CA THR A 76 -6.79 1.99 -0.39
C THR A 76 -6.44 1.95 -1.87
N MET A 77 -5.60 2.86 -2.35
CA MET A 77 -5.13 2.91 -3.74
C MET A 77 -4.40 1.61 -4.12
N LEU A 78 -3.46 1.16 -3.29
CA LEU A 78 -2.72 -0.08 -3.55
C LEU A 78 -3.67 -1.29 -3.68
N ARG A 79 -4.64 -1.41 -2.75
CA ARG A 79 -5.62 -2.51 -2.77
C ARG A 79 -6.59 -2.42 -3.94
N SER A 80 -6.89 -1.21 -4.41
CA SER A 80 -7.70 -1.03 -5.63
C SER A 80 -6.92 -1.46 -6.86
N ILE A 81 -5.64 -1.08 -6.98
CA ILE A 81 -4.78 -1.53 -8.09
C ILE A 81 -4.62 -3.06 -8.07
N ALA A 82 -4.50 -3.67 -6.87
CA ALA A 82 -4.47 -5.12 -6.69
C ALA A 82 -5.80 -5.84 -7.00
N GLY A 83 -6.87 -5.11 -7.35
CA GLY A 83 -8.19 -5.69 -7.61
C GLY A 83 -8.94 -6.16 -6.35
N ILE A 84 -8.44 -5.86 -5.13
CA ILE A 84 -9.08 -6.22 -3.86
C ILE A 84 -10.31 -5.33 -3.61
N PHE A 85 -10.21 -4.05 -3.98
CA PHE A 85 -11.33 -3.12 -3.94
C PHE A 85 -11.77 -2.75 -5.36
N CYS A 86 -13.04 -2.96 -5.66
CA CYS A 86 -13.61 -2.48 -6.90
C CYS A 86 -13.80 -0.95 -6.85
N PRO A 87 -13.49 -0.22 -7.92
CA PRO A 87 -13.82 1.20 -8.05
C PRO A 87 -15.32 1.46 -7.89
N ASP A 88 -15.70 2.51 -7.15
CA ASP A 88 -17.06 3.04 -7.16
C ASP A 88 -17.33 3.81 -8.45
N GLU A 89 -16.31 4.53 -8.95
CA GLU A 89 -16.29 5.23 -10.23
C GLU A 89 -14.87 5.17 -10.82
N GLY A 90 -14.73 5.36 -12.11
CA GLY A 90 -13.46 5.30 -12.81
C GLY A 90 -13.03 3.89 -13.19
N SER A 91 -11.76 3.71 -13.56
CA SER A 91 -11.21 2.43 -13.99
C SER A 91 -9.73 2.26 -13.71
N ILE A 92 -9.31 1.00 -13.61
CA ILE A 92 -7.90 0.58 -13.50
C ILE A 92 -7.66 -0.42 -14.63
N ASP A 93 -6.63 -0.17 -15.45
CA ASP A 93 -6.19 -1.06 -16.52
C ASP A 93 -4.74 -1.47 -16.28
N LEU A 94 -4.49 -2.76 -16.19
CA LEU A 94 -3.18 -3.35 -16.02
C LEU A 94 -2.56 -3.82 -17.34
N HIS A 95 -3.20 -3.54 -18.47
CA HIS A 95 -2.74 -3.88 -19.81
C HIS A 95 -2.37 -5.36 -20.01
N GLY A 96 -3.07 -6.26 -19.30
CA GLY A 96 -2.83 -7.70 -19.34
C GLY A 96 -1.66 -8.20 -18.50
N HIS A 97 -1.01 -7.33 -17.73
CA HIS A 97 0.06 -7.70 -16.81
C HIS A 97 -0.47 -8.41 -15.57
N THR A 98 0.29 -9.38 -15.08
CA THR A 98 0.07 -10.04 -13.79
C THR A 98 0.48 -9.12 -12.64
N ILE A 99 -0.24 -9.20 -11.52
CA ILE A 99 0.00 -8.32 -10.37
C ILE A 99 0.02 -9.09 -9.07
N SER A 100 0.94 -8.74 -8.17
CA SER A 100 0.95 -9.22 -6.80
C SER A 100 1.02 -8.07 -5.81
N LEU A 101 0.29 -8.20 -4.70
CA LEU A 101 0.46 -7.35 -3.54
C LEU A 101 1.34 -8.11 -2.54
N LEU A 102 2.54 -7.60 -2.30
CA LEU A 102 3.50 -8.17 -1.35
C LEU A 102 3.02 -7.91 0.08
N SER A 103 1.89 -8.44 0.41
CA SER A 103 1.29 -8.44 1.72
C SER A 103 0.62 -9.79 1.98
N ILE A 104 0.51 -10.05 3.15
CA ILE A 104 0.14 -11.20 3.94
C ILE A 104 -1.02 -12.02 3.32
N GLY A 105 -0.70 -13.10 2.60
CA GLY A 105 -1.61 -14.23 2.39
C GLY A 105 -2.95 -13.93 1.70
N VAL A 106 -2.93 -13.22 0.57
CA VAL A 106 -4.13 -13.01 -0.24
C VAL A 106 -4.71 -14.36 -0.66
N GLY A 107 -5.97 -14.60 -0.33
CA GLY A 107 -6.70 -15.81 -0.70
C GLY A 107 -6.46 -17.03 0.17
N PHE A 108 -5.61 -16.97 1.22
CA PHE A 108 -5.37 -18.10 2.10
C PHE A 108 -6.67 -18.61 2.75
N GLN A 109 -6.88 -19.91 2.63
CA GLN A 109 -7.98 -20.63 3.27
C GLN A 109 -7.43 -21.36 4.52
N PRO A 110 -7.86 -20.96 5.73
CA PRO A 110 -7.30 -21.52 6.97
C PRO A 110 -7.45 -23.03 7.13
N ALA A 111 -8.47 -23.62 6.49
CA ALA A 111 -8.73 -25.06 6.55
C ALA A 111 -7.83 -25.90 5.62
N LEU A 112 -7.26 -25.26 4.58
CA LEU A 112 -6.36 -25.89 3.63
C LEU A 112 -4.94 -25.95 4.20
N THR A 113 -4.14 -26.90 3.71
CA THR A 113 -2.70 -27.02 3.99
C THR A 113 -1.92 -25.86 3.39
N GLY A 114 -0.66 -25.67 3.80
CA GLY A 114 0.23 -24.72 3.15
C GLY A 114 0.42 -25.04 1.66
N TYR A 115 0.59 -26.32 1.33
CA TYR A 115 0.70 -26.80 -0.05
C TYR A 115 -0.52 -26.40 -0.90
N GLU A 116 -1.74 -26.65 -0.43
CA GLU A 116 -2.97 -26.31 -1.12
C GLU A 116 -3.14 -24.78 -1.25
N ASN A 117 -2.70 -24.02 -0.23
CA ASN A 117 -2.70 -22.56 -0.28
C ASN A 117 -1.68 -22.00 -1.27
N ILE A 118 -0.53 -22.66 -1.51
CA ILE A 118 0.40 -22.28 -2.59
C ILE A 118 -0.32 -22.35 -3.95
N ILE A 119 -0.98 -23.48 -4.22
CA ILE A 119 -1.70 -23.67 -5.49
C ILE A 119 -2.82 -22.64 -5.63
N LEU A 120 -3.65 -22.48 -4.59
CA LEU A 120 -4.77 -21.55 -4.60
C LEU A 120 -4.30 -20.09 -4.81
N SER A 121 -3.29 -19.65 -4.07
CA SER A 121 -2.75 -18.30 -4.19
C SER A 121 -2.09 -18.05 -5.53
N GLY A 122 -1.34 -19.02 -6.05
CA GLY A 122 -0.72 -18.91 -7.37
C GLY A 122 -1.77 -18.78 -8.49
N MET A 123 -2.86 -19.55 -8.42
CA MET A 123 -3.97 -19.41 -9.37
C MET A 123 -4.67 -18.04 -9.26
N LEU A 124 -4.83 -17.50 -8.05
CA LEU A 124 -5.39 -16.15 -7.83
C LEU A 124 -4.46 -15.05 -8.36
N LEU A 125 -3.16 -15.28 -8.41
CA LEU A 125 -2.17 -14.39 -9.02
C LEU A 125 -2.13 -14.51 -10.56
N GLY A 126 -2.91 -15.42 -11.16
CA GLY A 126 -3.02 -15.61 -12.61
C GLY A 126 -2.12 -16.69 -13.21
N PHE A 127 -1.40 -17.47 -12.38
CA PHE A 127 -0.56 -18.57 -12.85
C PHE A 127 -1.37 -19.86 -13.09
N SER A 128 -0.98 -20.64 -14.08
CA SER A 128 -1.53 -21.98 -14.27
C SER A 128 -1.00 -22.95 -13.20
N GLU A 129 -1.73 -24.03 -12.95
CA GLU A 129 -1.31 -25.05 -11.97
C GLU A 129 0.06 -25.66 -12.32
N ASP A 130 0.38 -25.82 -13.61
CA ASP A 130 1.66 -26.34 -14.05
C ASP A 130 2.81 -25.38 -13.75
N GLN A 131 2.63 -24.07 -14.02
CA GLN A 131 3.60 -23.04 -13.67
C GLN A 131 3.86 -22.98 -12.17
N ILE A 132 2.81 -23.14 -11.35
CA ILE A 132 2.95 -23.15 -9.88
C ILE A 132 3.71 -24.40 -9.44
N LYS A 133 3.43 -25.57 -10.03
CA LYS A 133 4.12 -26.84 -9.71
C LYS A 133 5.61 -26.79 -10.05
N GLU A 134 5.99 -26.12 -11.13
CA GLU A 134 7.40 -25.91 -11.49
C GLU A 134 8.16 -25.12 -10.41
N LYS A 135 7.50 -24.15 -9.76
CA LYS A 135 8.08 -23.31 -8.71
C LYS A 135 7.82 -23.81 -7.29
N LEU A 136 7.08 -24.87 -7.14
CA LEU A 136 6.58 -25.35 -5.85
C LEU A 136 7.71 -25.65 -4.85
N ASN A 137 8.75 -26.36 -5.29
CA ASN A 137 9.89 -26.72 -4.45
C ASN A 137 10.64 -25.46 -3.98
N ASP A 138 10.83 -24.48 -4.88
CA ASP A 138 11.50 -23.22 -4.56
C ASP A 138 10.69 -22.42 -3.50
N ILE A 139 9.35 -22.43 -3.62
CA ILE A 139 8.46 -21.77 -2.64
C ILE A 139 8.58 -22.44 -1.27
N ILE A 140 8.53 -23.78 -1.23
CA ILE A 140 8.61 -24.55 0.01
C ILE A 140 9.97 -24.34 0.68
N GLU A 141 11.06 -24.43 -0.07
CA GLU A 141 12.42 -24.22 0.43
C GLU A 141 12.61 -22.78 0.93
N PHE A 142 12.13 -21.80 0.16
CA PHE A 142 12.25 -20.41 0.57
C PHE A 142 11.48 -20.12 1.85
N SER A 143 10.30 -20.73 2.05
CA SER A 143 9.44 -20.53 3.21
C SER A 143 10.02 -21.06 4.52
N GLU A 144 10.97 -22.01 4.46
CA GLU A 144 11.58 -22.69 5.61
C GLU A 144 10.57 -23.41 6.53
N LEU A 145 9.42 -23.81 5.99
CA LEU A 145 8.36 -24.46 6.77
C LEU A 145 8.56 -25.98 6.90
N GLY A 146 9.37 -26.60 6.03
CA GLY A 146 9.58 -28.04 6.03
C GLY A 146 8.26 -28.82 5.97
N ASP A 147 8.12 -29.84 6.81
CA ASP A 147 6.92 -30.70 6.84
C ASP A 147 5.63 -29.98 7.26
N PHE A 148 5.74 -28.82 7.90
CA PHE A 148 4.55 -28.01 8.23
C PHE A 148 3.76 -27.58 6.99
N ILE A 149 4.38 -27.61 5.80
CA ILE A 149 3.69 -27.27 4.54
C ILE A 149 2.46 -28.14 4.30
N TYR A 150 2.44 -29.38 4.83
CA TYR A 150 1.32 -30.31 4.72
C TYR A 150 0.29 -30.18 5.87
N SER A 151 0.50 -29.25 6.80
CA SER A 151 -0.43 -28.98 7.88
C SER A 151 -1.40 -27.83 7.51
N PRO A 152 -2.65 -27.83 8.03
CA PRO A 152 -3.60 -26.76 7.80
C PRO A 152 -3.08 -25.42 8.29
N VAL A 153 -3.23 -24.37 7.48
CA VAL A 153 -2.70 -23.02 7.78
C VAL A 153 -3.27 -22.41 9.06
N LYS A 154 -4.48 -22.82 9.49
CA LYS A 154 -5.03 -22.42 10.80
C LYS A 154 -4.18 -22.82 12.00
N THR A 155 -3.24 -23.78 11.84
CA THR A 155 -2.31 -24.22 12.89
C THR A 155 -0.99 -23.45 12.88
N TYR A 156 -0.78 -22.57 11.90
CA TYR A 156 0.45 -21.81 11.75
C TYR A 156 0.54 -20.68 12.78
N SER A 157 1.76 -20.40 13.22
CA SER A 157 2.05 -19.13 13.89
C SER A 157 1.93 -17.98 12.89
N SER A 158 1.79 -16.75 13.39
CA SER A 158 1.78 -15.56 12.52
C SER A 158 3.06 -15.45 11.67
N GLY A 159 4.21 -15.86 12.22
CA GLY A 159 5.48 -15.90 11.50
C GLY A 159 5.48 -16.92 10.36
N MET A 160 5.00 -18.15 10.60
CA MET A 160 4.88 -19.19 9.57
C MET A 160 3.94 -18.77 8.45
N TYR A 161 2.81 -18.20 8.82
CA TYR A 161 1.84 -17.67 7.87
C TYR A 161 2.47 -16.60 6.95
N SER A 162 3.18 -15.64 7.56
CA SER A 162 3.83 -14.57 6.81
C SER A 162 5.00 -15.08 5.94
N LYS A 163 5.78 -16.06 6.43
CA LYS A 163 6.85 -16.70 5.65
C LYS A 163 6.28 -17.34 4.38
N LEU A 164 5.21 -18.13 4.50
CA LEU A 164 4.59 -18.78 3.34
C LEU A 164 4.02 -17.74 2.36
N ALA A 165 3.28 -16.76 2.86
CA ALA A 165 2.67 -15.73 2.03
C ALA A 165 3.70 -14.95 1.21
N PHE A 166 4.79 -14.53 1.87
CA PHE A 166 5.90 -13.87 1.20
C PHE A 166 6.57 -14.77 0.16
N SER A 167 6.83 -16.03 0.50
CA SER A 167 7.53 -16.98 -0.40
C SER A 167 6.76 -17.20 -1.70
N ILE A 168 5.44 -17.32 -1.63
CA ILE A 168 4.59 -17.45 -2.82
C ILE A 168 4.75 -16.25 -3.74
N THR A 169 4.57 -15.03 -3.22
CA THR A 169 4.62 -13.81 -4.02
C THR A 169 6.02 -13.48 -4.52
N ALA A 170 7.07 -13.86 -3.78
CA ALA A 170 8.46 -13.58 -4.13
C ALA A 170 9.01 -14.56 -5.18
N ILE A 171 8.49 -15.79 -5.26
CA ILE A 171 8.96 -16.83 -6.19
C ILE A 171 8.10 -16.90 -7.45
N LEU A 172 6.80 -16.59 -7.36
CA LEU A 172 5.88 -16.57 -8.51
C LEU A 172 5.95 -15.23 -9.28
N GLU A 173 7.01 -14.66 -9.44
CA GLU A 173 7.38 -13.43 -10.14
C GLU A 173 6.31 -12.84 -11.08
N THR A 174 5.56 -11.84 -10.60
CA THR A 174 4.55 -11.11 -11.38
C THR A 174 5.17 -9.91 -12.10
N ASP A 175 4.53 -9.43 -13.19
CA ASP A 175 4.98 -8.26 -13.95
C ASP A 175 4.89 -6.96 -13.13
N ILE A 176 3.87 -6.87 -12.27
CA ILE A 176 3.63 -5.72 -11.40
C ILE A 176 3.69 -6.18 -9.95
N MET A 177 4.51 -5.52 -9.14
CA MET A 177 4.64 -5.77 -7.71
C MET A 177 4.22 -4.56 -6.89
N LEU A 178 3.27 -4.77 -5.98
CA LEU A 178 2.81 -3.75 -5.03
C LEU A 178 3.37 -4.03 -3.65
N ILE A 179 3.91 -3.01 -2.99
CA ILE A 179 4.52 -3.11 -1.65
C ILE A 179 3.82 -2.11 -0.72
N ASP A 180 3.11 -2.60 0.31
CA ASP A 180 2.47 -1.78 1.35
C ASP A 180 3.31 -1.84 2.63
N GLU A 181 4.09 -0.83 2.88
CA GLU A 181 5.10 -0.72 3.95
C GLU A 181 6.16 -1.83 3.98
N VAL A 182 7.32 -1.51 4.54
CA VAL A 182 8.46 -2.44 4.57
C VAL A 182 8.13 -3.66 5.42
N LEU A 183 8.11 -4.79 4.76
CA LEU A 183 7.80 -6.09 5.30
C LEU A 183 8.73 -6.48 6.46
N SER A 184 8.20 -6.43 7.66
CA SER A 184 8.79 -7.13 8.79
C SER A 184 8.23 -8.56 8.86
N VAL A 185 8.64 -9.44 7.92
CA VAL A 185 8.13 -10.81 7.81
C VAL A 185 9.01 -11.79 8.57
N GLY A 186 8.41 -12.62 9.42
CA GLY A 186 9.08 -13.72 10.09
C GLY A 186 10.06 -13.32 11.21
N ASP A 187 10.98 -14.22 11.51
CA ASP A 187 12.08 -14.01 12.47
C ASP A 187 13.23 -13.18 11.87
N ILE A 188 14.26 -12.90 12.66
CA ILE A 188 15.40 -12.05 12.25
C ILE A 188 16.11 -12.60 11.00
N GLN A 189 16.26 -13.93 10.88
CA GLN A 189 16.97 -14.54 9.75
C GLN A 189 16.12 -14.44 8.47
N PHE A 190 14.82 -14.74 8.58
CA PHE A 190 13.92 -14.63 7.44
C PHE A 190 13.72 -13.18 6.98
N LYS A 191 13.77 -12.21 7.91
CA LYS A 191 13.76 -10.78 7.55
C LYS A 191 14.93 -10.41 6.64
N ALA A 192 16.13 -10.86 6.96
CA ALA A 192 17.29 -10.58 6.13
C ALA A 192 17.16 -11.23 4.73
N LYS A 193 16.71 -12.50 4.68
CA LYS A 193 16.48 -13.26 3.45
C LYS A 193 15.39 -12.61 2.58
N SER A 194 14.25 -12.27 3.18
CA SER A 194 13.13 -11.64 2.47
C SER A 194 13.49 -10.24 1.96
N TYR A 195 14.26 -9.46 2.73
CA TYR A 195 14.74 -8.15 2.30
C TYR A 195 15.70 -8.25 1.10
N ALA A 196 16.63 -9.23 1.13
CA ALA A 196 17.55 -9.47 0.01
C ALA A 196 16.78 -9.86 -1.27
N LYS A 197 15.81 -10.78 -1.15
CA LYS A 197 14.95 -11.19 -2.29
C LYS A 197 14.11 -10.03 -2.80
N MET A 198 13.56 -9.20 -1.91
CA MET A 198 12.81 -8.02 -2.29
C MET A 198 13.65 -7.02 -3.08
N LYS A 199 14.91 -6.76 -2.64
CA LYS A 199 15.85 -5.91 -3.40
C LYS A 199 16.15 -6.48 -4.80
N GLU A 200 16.35 -7.79 -4.91
CA GLU A 200 16.53 -8.46 -6.20
C GLU A 200 15.33 -8.22 -7.12
N LEU A 201 14.11 -8.41 -6.60
CA LEU A 201 12.87 -8.24 -7.34
C LEU A 201 12.62 -6.78 -7.77
N ILE A 202 12.98 -5.81 -6.92
CA ILE A 202 12.84 -4.37 -7.22
C ILE A 202 13.84 -3.93 -8.29
N ASN A 203 15.04 -4.52 -8.31
CA ASN A 203 16.10 -4.18 -9.28
C ASN A 203 15.91 -4.85 -10.65
N ASP A 204 14.86 -5.64 -10.86
CA ASP A 204 14.54 -6.20 -12.17
C ASP A 204 13.89 -5.13 -13.06
N GLU A 205 14.64 -4.63 -14.05
CA GLU A 205 14.20 -3.58 -14.99
C GLU A 205 12.95 -3.94 -15.80
N ASN A 206 12.57 -5.22 -15.86
CA ASN A 206 11.35 -5.65 -16.54
C ASN A 206 10.11 -5.54 -15.64
N ARG A 207 10.31 -5.36 -14.35
CA ARG A 207 9.25 -5.36 -13.34
C ARG A 207 8.81 -3.94 -12.98
N THR A 208 7.52 -3.70 -13.04
CA THR A 208 6.94 -2.45 -12.55
C THR A 208 6.65 -2.58 -11.07
N VAL A 209 7.07 -1.61 -10.27
CA VAL A 209 6.89 -1.66 -8.81
C VAL A 209 6.15 -0.42 -8.31
N VAL A 210 5.19 -0.63 -7.41
CA VAL A 210 4.53 0.48 -6.69
C VAL A 210 4.77 0.28 -5.19
N ILE A 211 5.44 1.24 -4.56
CA ILE A 211 5.84 1.17 -3.15
C ILE A 211 5.13 2.25 -2.34
N VAL A 212 4.45 1.85 -1.28
CA VAL A 212 4.01 2.75 -0.21
C VAL A 212 5.02 2.65 0.92
N SER A 213 5.63 3.76 1.34
CA SER A 213 6.54 3.80 2.48
C SER A 213 6.41 5.11 3.25
N HIS A 214 6.72 5.06 4.56
CA HIS A 214 6.87 6.24 5.39
C HIS A 214 8.33 6.75 5.46
N SER A 215 9.30 5.96 4.99
CA SER A 215 10.71 6.35 4.91
C SER A 215 10.97 7.06 3.58
N THR A 216 11.15 8.38 3.64
CA THR A 216 11.54 9.18 2.47
C THR A 216 12.92 8.79 1.95
N GLU A 217 13.82 8.34 2.83
CA GLU A 217 15.17 7.87 2.46
C GLU A 217 15.08 6.62 1.57
N THR A 218 14.27 5.63 1.98
CA THR A 218 14.05 4.40 1.19
C THR A 218 13.44 4.73 -0.18
N LEU A 219 12.51 5.67 -0.22
CA LEU A 219 11.88 6.07 -1.49
C LEU A 219 12.87 6.79 -2.41
N ARG A 220 13.76 7.64 -1.87
CA ARG A 220 14.83 8.29 -2.66
C ARG A 220 15.82 7.28 -3.24
N GLU A 221 16.13 6.21 -2.50
CA GLU A 221 17.05 5.16 -2.95
C GLU A 221 16.44 4.31 -4.08
N LEU A 222 15.14 4.03 -4.02
CA LEU A 222 14.51 2.99 -4.84
C LEU A 222 13.63 3.52 -5.97
N CYS A 223 13.01 4.69 -5.84
CA CYS A 223 11.94 5.12 -6.75
C CYS A 223 12.42 6.01 -7.88
N ASP A 224 11.88 5.79 -9.07
CA ASP A 224 12.06 6.69 -10.23
C ASP A 224 11.17 7.92 -10.13
N GLU A 225 9.92 7.72 -9.67
CA GLU A 225 8.89 8.75 -9.55
C GLU A 225 8.16 8.63 -8.22
N ILE A 226 7.67 9.76 -7.74
CA ILE A 226 6.81 9.81 -6.53
C ILE A 226 5.43 10.37 -6.87
N LEU A 227 4.41 9.76 -6.28
CA LEU A 227 3.03 10.25 -6.24
C LEU A 227 2.70 10.67 -4.81
N TRP A 228 2.43 11.96 -4.61
CA TRP A 228 2.00 12.48 -3.32
C TRP A 228 0.48 12.51 -3.24
N LEU A 229 -0.07 11.67 -2.37
CA LEU A 229 -1.49 11.58 -2.07
C LEU A 229 -1.85 12.37 -0.81
N HIS A 230 -2.83 13.25 -0.91
CA HIS A 230 -3.31 14.07 0.20
C HIS A 230 -4.84 14.11 0.22
N GLU A 231 -5.45 13.67 1.32
CA GLU A 231 -6.92 13.66 1.52
C GLU A 231 -7.73 13.01 0.38
N GLY A 232 -7.16 11.95 -0.22
CA GLY A 232 -7.78 11.20 -1.31
C GLY A 232 -7.52 11.75 -2.71
N GLU A 233 -6.73 12.80 -2.86
CA GLU A 233 -6.40 13.46 -4.14
C GLU A 233 -4.88 13.43 -4.40
N ILE A 234 -4.49 13.42 -5.69
CA ILE A 234 -3.08 13.60 -6.06
C ILE A 234 -2.71 15.08 -5.93
N LYS A 235 -1.79 15.37 -5.02
CA LYS A 235 -1.25 16.71 -4.86
C LYS A 235 -0.11 16.99 -5.84
N MET A 236 0.72 15.98 -6.09
CA MET A 236 1.83 16.06 -7.03
C MET A 236 2.24 14.66 -7.49
N LYS A 237 2.70 14.52 -8.75
CA LYS A 237 3.42 13.35 -9.28
C LYS A 237 4.59 13.84 -10.11
N GLY A 238 5.75 13.23 -9.96
CA GLY A 238 6.93 13.59 -10.73
C GLY A 238 8.21 13.00 -10.19
N ASP A 239 9.32 13.68 -10.48
CA ASP A 239 10.64 13.32 -10.04
C ASP A 239 10.72 13.09 -8.53
N CYS A 240 11.50 12.07 -8.14
CA CYS A 240 11.58 11.62 -6.76
C CYS A 240 12.01 12.73 -5.80
N ASP A 241 13.11 13.41 -6.11
CA ASP A 241 13.67 14.44 -5.23
C ASP A 241 12.75 15.65 -5.15
N GLU A 242 12.23 16.12 -6.29
CA GLU A 242 11.35 17.29 -6.33
C GLU A 242 10.08 17.09 -5.49
N VAL A 243 9.44 15.93 -5.62
CA VAL A 243 8.18 15.66 -4.90
C VAL A 243 8.43 15.43 -3.42
N LEU A 244 9.49 14.68 -3.05
CA LEU A 244 9.81 14.41 -1.65
C LEU A 244 10.25 15.66 -0.90
N ASP A 245 10.98 16.58 -1.51
CA ASP A 245 11.36 17.85 -0.88
C ASP A 245 10.12 18.68 -0.57
N LYS A 246 9.22 18.86 -1.53
CA LYS A 246 7.94 19.57 -1.30
C LYS A 246 7.04 18.88 -0.28
N TYR A 247 7.05 17.54 -0.25
CA TYR A 247 6.33 16.78 0.76
C TYR A 247 6.91 17.03 2.16
N GLN A 248 8.23 17.03 2.30
CA GLN A 248 8.89 17.30 3.58
C GLN A 248 8.60 18.71 4.09
N GLU A 249 8.74 19.74 3.24
CA GLU A 249 8.39 21.11 3.59
C GLU A 249 6.95 21.24 4.09
N PHE A 250 6.02 20.56 3.42
CA PHE A 250 4.62 20.53 3.85
C PHE A 250 4.43 19.85 5.20
N MET A 251 5.15 18.75 5.46
CA MET A 251 5.07 18.04 6.75
C MET A 251 5.65 18.86 7.89
N ASP A 252 6.75 19.56 7.65
CA ASP A 252 7.41 20.44 8.62
C ASP A 252 6.52 21.64 8.97
N ALA A 253 5.87 22.25 7.99
CA ALA A 253 4.90 23.34 8.21
C ALA A 253 3.71 22.88 9.09
N ILE A 254 3.23 21.65 8.88
CA ILE A 254 2.16 21.08 9.72
C ILE A 254 2.65 20.78 11.13
N ALA A 255 3.86 20.26 11.28
CA ALA A 255 4.44 20.00 12.59
C ALA A 255 4.59 21.30 13.39
N ALA A 256 5.15 22.35 12.79
CA ALA A 256 5.29 23.67 13.40
C ALA A 256 3.95 24.25 13.85
N LYS A 257 2.92 24.17 12.99
CA LYS A 257 1.57 24.65 13.35
C LYS A 257 0.97 23.89 14.53
N ARG A 258 1.15 22.56 14.59
CA ARG A 258 0.67 21.74 15.71
C ARG A 258 1.36 22.07 17.04
N GLU A 259 2.66 22.38 17.00
CA GLU A 259 3.38 22.82 18.18
C GLU A 259 2.92 24.19 18.69
N GLU A 260 2.65 25.09 17.76
CA GLU A 260 2.10 26.41 18.10
C GLU A 260 0.72 26.30 18.75
N ASP A 261 -0.16 25.48 18.16
CA ASP A 261 -1.51 25.25 18.69
C ASP A 261 -1.46 24.60 20.09
N LYS A 262 -0.58 23.60 20.30
CA LYS A 262 -0.38 23.01 21.64
C LYS A 262 0.09 24.02 22.68
N LYS A 263 1.04 24.88 22.33
CA LYS A 263 1.52 25.95 23.25
C LYS A 263 0.40 26.91 23.63
N LYS A 264 -0.46 27.28 22.67
CA LYS A 264 -1.64 28.13 22.93
C LYS A 264 -2.63 27.46 23.89
N GLU A 265 -2.95 26.16 23.65
CA GLU A 265 -3.82 25.39 24.55
C GLU A 265 -3.26 25.30 25.98
N GLU A 266 -1.96 25.02 26.12
CA GLU A 266 -1.31 24.96 27.42
C GLU A 266 -1.33 26.32 28.17
N GLU A 267 -1.14 27.43 27.45
CA GLU A 267 -1.25 28.76 28.03
C GLU A 267 -2.68 29.11 28.48
N GLU A 268 -3.67 28.72 27.67
CA GLU A 268 -5.08 28.92 28.05
C GLU A 268 -5.46 28.11 29.30
N VAL A 269 -5.02 26.85 29.38
CA VAL A 269 -5.23 26.01 30.57
C VAL A 269 -4.57 26.61 31.80
N LYS A 270 -3.30 27.08 31.69
CA LYS A 270 -2.60 27.75 32.80
C LYS A 270 -3.30 29.02 33.25
N LYS A 271 -3.84 29.83 32.33
CA LYS A 271 -4.62 31.04 32.65
C LYS A 271 -5.93 30.68 33.36
N ALA A 272 -6.63 29.62 32.90
CA ALA A 272 -7.87 29.17 33.53
C ALA A 272 -7.66 28.66 34.95
N ILE A 273 -6.59 27.89 35.21
CA ILE A 273 -6.22 27.40 36.56
C ILE A 273 -5.96 28.59 37.49
N LYS A 274 -5.11 29.56 37.08
CA LYS A 274 -4.82 30.78 37.89
C LYS A 274 -6.05 31.62 38.18
N ALA A 275 -7.02 31.66 37.25
CA ALA A 275 -8.27 32.37 37.44
C ALA A 275 -9.20 31.66 38.45
N GLN A 276 -9.19 30.33 38.52
CA GLN A 276 -9.93 29.56 39.52
C GLN A 276 -9.35 29.70 40.91
N GLU A 277 -8.00 29.64 41.06
CA GLU A 277 -7.30 29.84 42.35
C GLU A 277 -7.59 31.20 42.94
N LYS A 278 -7.63 32.26 42.13
CA LYS A 278 -7.99 33.64 42.57
C LYS A 278 -9.44 33.79 43.01
N LYS A 279 -10.36 32.90 42.59
CA LYS A 279 -11.77 32.95 43.00
C LYS A 279 -12.05 32.13 44.30
N SER A 280 -11.11 31.29 44.66
CA SER A 280 -11.22 30.39 45.83
C SER A 280 -10.45 30.93 47.05
N ALA A 281 -9.68 32.00 46.92
CA ALA A 281 -9.03 32.76 47.99
C ALA A 281 -9.80 34.04 48.30
#